data_aafb5e436f719ef0f1d6659371316694
#
_entry.id   aafb5e436f719ef0f1d6659371316694
#
_cell.length_a   1.000
_cell.length_b   1.000
_cell.length_c   1.000
_cell.angle_alpha   90.00
_cell.angle_beta   90.00
_cell.angle_gamma   90.00
#
_symmetry.space_group_name_H-M   'P 1'
#
loop_
_entity.id
_entity.type
_entity.pdbx_description
1 polymer ?
#
loop_
_entity_poly.entity_id
_entity_poly.type
_entity_poly.pdbx_seq_one_letter_code
_entity_poly.pdbx_strand_id
1 'polypeptide(L)'
;MMENEQSVIGIQYGDVDGDYKCEKIILMGIPYEEGSSFMSEVELIVHYMDDAKFKFKIDFSGYAINLFLGDFLQEGYDQILITGQSGGNGNYVLTRLYKFEQNRLKLVIDDEDLSNLLQYQTFYQNDGQIGVQSLATGAVFTLNVRGRRLTSPGYNPMPQPFSPPSVSTINTIYPIKQPYSNYYTLQLQQRIIGEVNADILGMMQTVIELTQLVPVIQSQAIVQFS
;
A
#
# COMPACT_ATOMS: atom_id res chain seq x y z
N MET A 1 21.28 0.60 28.96
CA MET A 1 20.31 0.83 27.89
C MET A 1 19.01 0.24 28.40
N MET A 2 17.95 1.05 28.55
CA MET A 2 16.62 0.47 28.84
C MET A 2 16.22 -0.24 27.56
N GLU A 3 15.90 -1.53 27.62
CA GLU A 3 15.27 -2.25 26.54
C GLU A 3 13.87 -1.63 26.38
N ASN A 4 13.56 -1.09 25.21
CA ASN A 4 12.23 -0.61 24.90
C ASN A 4 11.27 -1.80 24.98
N GLU A 5 10.23 -1.68 25.77
CA GLU A 5 9.24 -2.77 25.93
C GLU A 5 8.44 -2.95 24.63
N GLN A 6 8.25 -4.21 24.26
CA GLN A 6 7.40 -4.58 23.15
C GLN A 6 5.94 -4.25 23.46
N SER A 7 5.27 -3.57 22.55
CA SER A 7 3.88 -3.14 22.67
C SER A 7 2.98 -3.82 21.64
N VAL A 8 1.69 -3.98 21.98
CA VAL A 8 0.70 -4.50 21.04
C VAL A 8 0.31 -3.40 20.05
N ILE A 9 0.54 -3.66 18.76
CA ILE A 9 0.08 -2.81 17.66
C ILE A 9 -1.37 -3.13 17.29
N GLY A 10 -1.71 -4.40 17.19
CA GLY A 10 -3.06 -4.83 16.84
C GLY A 10 -3.35 -6.29 17.18
N ILE A 11 -4.64 -6.57 17.32
CA ILE A 11 -5.15 -7.94 17.53
C ILE A 11 -6.32 -8.14 16.59
N GLN A 12 -6.32 -9.26 15.85
CA GLN A 12 -7.40 -9.70 14.99
C GLN A 12 -7.72 -11.18 15.25
N TYR A 13 -8.90 -11.61 14.85
CA TYR A 13 -9.34 -13.00 14.95
C TYR A 13 -9.86 -13.43 13.58
N GLY A 14 -9.37 -14.55 13.06
CA GLY A 14 -9.78 -15.10 11.76
C GLY A 14 -9.19 -16.47 11.55
N ASP A 15 -9.77 -17.22 10.65
CA ASP A 15 -9.22 -18.49 10.17
C ASP A 15 -8.10 -18.20 9.18
N VAL A 16 -6.85 -18.42 9.58
CA VAL A 16 -5.68 -18.11 8.76
C VAL A 16 -4.99 -19.34 8.18
N ASP A 17 -5.39 -20.55 8.57
CA ASP A 17 -4.83 -21.82 8.10
C ASP A 17 -5.82 -22.73 7.36
N GLY A 18 -7.12 -22.34 7.32
CA GLY A 18 -8.18 -23.01 6.60
C GLY A 18 -8.80 -24.20 7.35
N ASP A 19 -8.64 -24.28 8.67
CA ASP A 19 -9.22 -25.36 9.50
C ASP A 19 -10.64 -25.05 9.99
N TYR A 20 -11.21 -23.91 9.60
CA TYR A 20 -12.52 -23.35 10.00
C TYR A 20 -12.61 -22.95 11.49
N LYS A 21 -11.48 -22.74 12.14
CA LYS A 21 -11.42 -22.13 13.47
C LYS A 21 -10.69 -20.80 13.39
N CYS A 22 -10.99 -19.92 14.34
CA CYS A 22 -10.33 -18.62 14.37
C CYS A 22 -9.10 -18.68 15.26
N GLU A 23 -7.95 -18.32 14.70
CA GLU A 23 -6.75 -18.01 15.45
C GLU A 23 -6.80 -16.57 15.95
N LYS A 24 -6.10 -16.32 17.05
CA LYS A 24 -5.81 -14.97 17.50
C LYS A 24 -4.50 -14.50 16.91
N ILE A 25 -4.55 -13.49 16.06
CA ILE A 25 -3.39 -12.89 15.41
C ILE A 25 -3.01 -11.63 16.16
N ILE A 26 -1.77 -11.58 16.65
CA ILE A 26 -1.25 -10.45 17.43
C ILE A 26 -0.06 -9.87 16.71
N LEU A 27 -0.12 -8.58 16.42
CA LEU A 27 1.01 -7.82 15.90
C LEU A 27 1.62 -7.02 17.05
N MET A 28 2.91 -7.21 17.27
CA MET A 28 3.69 -6.55 18.32
C MET A 28 4.75 -5.68 17.68
N GLY A 29 5.18 -4.62 18.37
CA GLY A 29 6.25 -3.76 17.90
C GLY A 29 7.11 -3.22 19.03
N ILE A 30 8.38 -2.92 18.72
CA ILE A 30 9.29 -2.23 19.63
C ILE A 30 9.43 -0.80 19.12
N PRO A 31 9.02 0.22 19.90
CA PRO A 31 9.25 1.61 19.54
C PRO A 31 10.75 1.89 19.37
N TYR A 32 11.11 2.72 18.39
CA TYR A 32 12.51 3.11 18.16
C TYR A 32 13.14 3.79 19.40
N GLU A 33 12.35 4.61 20.08
CA GLU A 33 12.69 5.24 21.36
C GLU A 33 11.41 5.38 22.20
N GLU A 34 11.54 5.66 23.49
CA GLU A 34 10.42 5.81 24.40
C GLU A 34 9.46 6.93 23.91
N GLY A 35 8.19 6.59 23.74
CA GLY A 35 7.15 7.51 23.22
C GLY A 35 7.16 7.71 21.71
N SER A 36 8.04 7.04 20.96
CA SER A 36 8.03 7.08 19.49
C SER A 36 6.82 6.33 18.91
N SER A 37 6.20 6.94 17.89
CA SER A 37 5.21 6.26 17.05
C SER A 37 5.83 5.40 15.93
N PHE A 38 7.16 5.49 15.75
CA PHE A 38 7.89 4.63 14.82
C PHE A 38 8.25 3.32 15.49
N MET A 39 7.82 2.21 14.90
CA MET A 39 8.19 0.86 15.33
C MET A 39 9.42 0.38 14.54
N SER A 40 10.48 0.03 15.25
CA SER A 40 11.74 -0.42 14.65
C SER A 40 11.79 -1.92 14.40
N GLU A 41 11.09 -2.70 15.22
CA GLU A 41 10.97 -4.14 15.07
C GLU A 41 9.51 -4.55 15.21
N VAL A 42 9.09 -5.49 14.35
CA VAL A 42 7.72 -6.02 14.33
C VAL A 42 7.75 -7.53 14.44
N GLU A 43 6.90 -8.08 15.29
CA GLU A 43 6.69 -9.52 15.48
C GLU A 43 5.21 -9.85 15.26
N LEU A 44 4.93 -10.89 14.49
CA LEU A 44 3.60 -11.47 14.33
C LEU A 44 3.50 -12.75 15.13
N ILE A 45 2.40 -12.90 15.88
CA ILE A 45 2.11 -14.11 16.67
C ILE A 45 0.78 -14.70 16.18
N VAL A 46 0.81 -15.95 15.76
CA VAL A 46 -0.38 -16.77 15.51
C VAL A 46 -0.60 -17.62 16.73
N HIS A 47 -1.73 -17.43 17.39
CA HIS A 47 -2.07 -18.10 18.66
C HIS A 47 -3.36 -18.90 18.49
N TYR A 48 -3.23 -20.20 18.58
CA TYR A 48 -4.31 -21.17 18.48
C TYR A 48 -5.12 -21.30 19.79
N MET A 49 -6.33 -21.83 19.71
CA MET A 49 -7.20 -22.03 20.86
C MET A 49 -6.66 -23.06 21.87
N ASP A 50 -5.78 -23.96 21.45
CA ASP A 50 -5.10 -24.97 22.29
C ASP A 50 -3.80 -24.44 22.93
N ASP A 51 -3.62 -23.12 22.95
CA ASP A 51 -2.43 -22.40 23.44
C ASP A 51 -1.14 -22.59 22.63
N ALA A 52 -1.16 -23.30 21.50
CA ALA A 52 -0.04 -23.32 20.58
C ALA A 52 0.22 -21.92 20.00
N LYS A 53 1.50 -21.52 19.92
CA LYS A 53 1.90 -20.18 19.43
C LYS A 53 3.05 -20.30 18.46
N PHE A 54 2.90 -19.60 17.35
CA PHE A 54 3.96 -19.42 16.36
C PHE A 54 4.31 -17.94 16.28
N LYS A 55 5.61 -17.64 16.37
CA LYS A 55 6.13 -16.27 16.37
C LYS A 55 7.02 -16.05 15.17
N PHE A 56 6.84 -14.93 14.51
CA PHE A 56 7.55 -14.56 13.28
C PHE A 56 8.08 -13.14 13.42
N LYS A 57 9.39 -12.97 13.29
CA LYS A 57 9.97 -11.65 13.10
C LYS A 57 9.62 -11.19 11.69
N ILE A 58 8.99 -10.02 11.57
CA ILE A 58 8.59 -9.43 10.30
C ILE A 58 9.64 -8.39 9.92
N ASP A 59 10.15 -8.47 8.69
CA ASP A 59 10.99 -7.43 8.12
C ASP A 59 10.12 -6.22 7.75
N PHE A 60 9.79 -5.45 8.78
CA PHE A 60 8.89 -4.31 8.71
C PHE A 60 9.23 -3.31 9.81
N SER A 61 9.30 -2.04 9.44
CA SER A 61 9.42 -0.94 10.39
C SER A 61 8.68 0.28 9.83
N GLY A 62 8.12 1.13 10.68
CA GLY A 62 7.37 2.28 10.17
C GLY A 62 6.44 2.91 11.19
N TYR A 63 5.65 3.86 10.70
CA TYR A 63 4.60 4.56 11.44
C TYR A 63 3.22 3.97 11.13
N ALA A 64 2.26 4.21 12.01
CA ALA A 64 0.85 3.88 11.81
C ALA A 64 0.65 2.46 11.27
N ILE A 65 1.35 1.50 11.85
CA ILE A 65 1.28 0.10 11.44
C ILE A 65 -0.11 -0.45 11.76
N ASN A 66 -0.70 -1.17 10.81
CA ASN A 66 -2.02 -1.75 10.91
C ASN A 66 -2.00 -3.22 10.50
N LEU A 67 -2.84 -4.01 11.17
CA LEU A 67 -3.08 -5.43 10.92
C LEU A 67 -4.49 -5.61 10.38
N PHE A 68 -4.64 -6.32 9.28
CA PHE A 68 -5.93 -6.67 8.71
C PHE A 68 -5.93 -8.14 8.26
N LEU A 69 -7.04 -8.83 8.49
CA LEU A 69 -7.27 -10.19 8.01
C LEU A 69 -8.37 -10.19 6.95
N GLY A 70 -8.19 -10.96 5.90
CA GLY A 70 -9.18 -11.12 4.86
C GLY A 70 -8.77 -12.13 3.81
N ASP A 71 -9.73 -12.76 3.16
CA ASP A 71 -9.49 -13.66 2.05
C ASP A 71 -9.13 -12.85 0.79
N PHE A 72 -7.84 -12.70 0.50
CA PHE A 72 -7.33 -12.02 -0.68
C PHE A 72 -7.05 -12.99 -1.84
N LEU A 73 -6.84 -14.26 -1.52
CA LEU A 73 -6.47 -15.30 -2.50
C LEU A 73 -7.65 -16.16 -2.97
N GLN A 74 -8.86 -15.88 -2.46
CA GLN A 74 -10.09 -16.61 -2.78
C GLN A 74 -9.99 -18.11 -2.40
N GLU A 75 -9.30 -18.37 -1.29
CA GLU A 75 -9.09 -19.73 -0.78
C GLU A 75 -10.10 -20.10 0.31
N GLY A 76 -10.95 -19.15 0.73
CA GLY A 76 -11.99 -19.34 1.74
C GLY A 76 -11.49 -19.18 3.18
N TYR A 77 -10.25 -18.70 3.38
CA TYR A 77 -9.67 -18.37 4.66
C TYR A 77 -8.79 -17.10 4.55
N ASP A 78 -8.48 -16.50 5.69
CA ASP A 78 -7.90 -15.18 5.75
C ASP A 78 -6.38 -15.20 5.50
N GLN A 79 -5.89 -14.25 4.72
CA GLN A 79 -4.49 -13.87 4.68
C GLN A 79 -4.26 -12.67 5.58
N ILE A 80 -2.99 -12.45 5.95
CA ILE A 80 -2.55 -11.46 6.93
C ILE A 80 -1.92 -10.28 6.21
N LEU A 81 -2.63 -9.14 6.17
CA LEU A 81 -2.14 -7.91 5.59
C LEU A 81 -1.58 -7.00 6.70
N ILE A 82 -0.32 -6.62 6.57
CA ILE A 82 0.35 -5.62 7.40
C ILE A 82 0.64 -4.41 6.52
N THR A 83 0.18 -3.25 6.96
CA THR A 83 0.47 -1.98 6.29
C THR A 83 1.06 -0.99 7.29
N GLY A 84 1.80 0.01 6.79
CA GLY A 84 2.34 1.08 7.60
C GLY A 84 2.81 2.22 6.71
N GLN A 85 3.39 3.25 7.30
CA GLN A 85 3.90 4.42 6.60
C GLN A 85 5.39 4.55 6.80
N SER A 86 6.11 4.84 5.71
CA SER A 86 7.57 5.01 5.76
C SER A 86 8.02 6.27 6.50
N GLY A 87 7.11 7.23 6.66
CA GLY A 87 7.43 8.56 7.14
C GLY A 87 8.11 9.46 6.09
N GLY A 88 8.49 10.66 6.50
CA GLY A 88 9.09 11.67 5.63
C GLY A 88 8.08 12.34 4.68
N ASN A 89 8.60 13.19 3.77
CA ASN A 89 7.76 14.03 2.88
C ASN A 89 6.93 13.25 1.86
N GLY A 90 7.28 11.99 1.58
CA GLY A 90 6.56 11.12 0.67
C GLY A 90 5.36 10.46 1.31
N ASN A 91 5.49 10.10 2.57
CA ASN A 91 4.53 9.31 3.35
C ASN A 91 4.00 8.11 2.55
N TYR A 92 4.94 7.27 2.07
CA TYR A 92 4.62 6.10 1.26
C TYR A 92 4.13 4.95 2.13
N VAL A 93 3.23 4.16 1.59
CA VAL A 93 2.73 2.96 2.28
C VAL A 93 3.69 1.81 2.07
N LEU A 94 4.07 1.21 3.19
CA LEU A 94 4.74 -0.08 3.27
C LEU A 94 3.67 -1.17 3.39
N THR A 95 3.89 -2.30 2.73
CA THR A 95 2.89 -3.37 2.65
C THR A 95 3.56 -4.73 2.71
N ARG A 96 2.99 -5.63 3.48
CA ARG A 96 3.31 -7.06 3.46
C ARG A 96 2.01 -7.84 3.54
N LEU A 97 1.74 -8.69 2.57
CA LEU A 97 0.65 -9.66 2.61
C LEU A 97 1.24 -11.05 2.77
N TYR A 98 0.81 -11.74 3.81
CA TYR A 98 1.27 -13.08 4.12
C TYR A 98 0.14 -14.10 4.04
N LYS A 99 0.47 -15.28 3.56
CA LYS A 99 -0.28 -16.52 3.75
C LYS A 99 0.36 -17.32 4.89
N PHE A 100 -0.46 -17.82 5.80
CA PHE A 100 0.00 -18.75 6.82
C PHE A 100 -0.36 -20.17 6.41
N GLU A 101 0.64 -21.02 6.27
CA GLU A 101 0.48 -22.38 5.77
C GLU A 101 1.50 -23.32 6.42
N GLN A 102 1.05 -24.46 6.93
CA GLN A 102 1.91 -25.47 7.57
C GLN A 102 2.81 -24.87 8.67
N ASN A 103 2.24 -24.03 9.53
CA ASN A 103 2.93 -23.30 10.59
C ASN A 103 4.07 -22.39 10.10
N ARG A 104 4.00 -21.90 8.88
CA ARG A 104 4.97 -20.99 8.27
C ARG A 104 4.26 -19.78 7.69
N LEU A 105 4.94 -18.66 7.79
CA LEU A 105 4.51 -17.41 7.17
C LEU A 105 5.19 -17.29 5.80
N LYS A 106 4.38 -17.22 4.74
CA LYS A 106 4.85 -17.06 3.36
C LYS A 106 4.45 -15.68 2.86
N LEU A 107 5.41 -14.87 2.46
CA LEU A 107 5.15 -13.61 1.79
C LEU A 107 4.48 -13.87 0.44
N VAL A 108 3.36 -13.18 0.19
CA VAL A 108 2.57 -13.25 -1.05
C VAL A 108 2.94 -12.07 -1.95
N ILE A 109 2.94 -10.86 -1.38
CA ILE A 109 3.24 -9.62 -2.10
C ILE A 109 3.73 -8.57 -1.11
N ASP A 110 4.61 -7.69 -1.56
CA ASP A 110 5.09 -6.54 -0.80
C ASP A 110 4.99 -5.23 -1.57
N ASP A 111 5.46 -4.13 -0.97
CA ASP A 111 5.45 -2.81 -1.58
C ASP A 111 6.39 -2.67 -2.78
N GLU A 112 7.45 -3.47 -2.85
CA GLU A 112 8.36 -3.52 -4.00
C GLU A 112 7.67 -4.19 -5.20
N ASP A 113 7.02 -5.32 -5.00
CA ASP A 113 6.24 -6.02 -6.02
C ASP A 113 5.14 -5.12 -6.59
N LEU A 114 4.39 -4.44 -5.70
CA LEU A 114 3.34 -3.50 -6.08
C LEU A 114 3.89 -2.30 -6.84
N SER A 115 5.03 -1.75 -6.42
CA SER A 115 5.67 -0.61 -7.07
C SER A 115 6.22 -0.99 -8.45
N ASN A 116 6.73 -2.21 -8.61
CA ASN A 116 7.20 -2.73 -9.89
C ASN A 116 6.03 -2.95 -10.87
N LEU A 117 4.89 -3.43 -10.39
CA LEU A 117 3.68 -3.60 -11.19
C LEU A 117 3.08 -2.27 -11.65
N LEU A 118 3.06 -1.26 -10.74
CA LEU A 118 2.34 -0.01 -10.94
C LEU A 118 3.25 1.14 -11.37
N GLN A 119 3.97 0.93 -12.47
CA GLN A 119 4.80 1.94 -13.10
C GLN A 119 4.04 2.70 -14.18
N TYR A 120 4.33 3.99 -14.30
CA TYR A 120 3.68 4.89 -15.25
C TYR A 120 4.71 5.75 -15.99
N GLN A 121 4.39 6.08 -17.23
CA GLN A 121 5.07 7.11 -18.00
C GLN A 121 4.13 8.30 -18.17
N THR A 122 4.63 9.50 -17.96
CA THR A 122 3.86 10.74 -18.14
C THR A 122 4.41 11.53 -19.31
N PHE A 123 3.55 12.29 -19.98
CA PHE A 123 3.92 13.16 -21.08
C PHE A 123 2.94 14.31 -21.23
N TYR A 124 3.42 15.43 -21.76
CA TYR A 124 2.55 16.55 -22.10
C TYR A 124 1.75 16.25 -23.36
N GLN A 125 0.47 16.58 -23.33
CA GLN A 125 -0.43 16.59 -24.48
C GLN A 125 -0.76 18.04 -24.86
N ASN A 126 -1.39 18.22 -26.01
CA ASN A 126 -1.87 19.54 -26.44
C ASN A 126 -2.89 20.10 -25.44
N ASP A 127 -3.03 21.43 -25.44
CA ASP A 127 -4.10 22.12 -24.71
C ASP A 127 -4.09 22.02 -23.17
N GLY A 128 -2.92 21.93 -22.55
CA GLY A 128 -2.83 21.89 -21.07
C GLY A 128 -3.36 20.58 -20.50
N GLN A 129 -3.08 19.49 -21.18
CA GLN A 129 -3.36 18.14 -20.74
C GLN A 129 -2.06 17.37 -20.49
N ILE A 130 -2.13 16.41 -19.58
CA ILE A 130 -1.07 15.47 -19.26
C ILE A 130 -1.58 14.06 -19.52
N GLY A 131 -0.85 13.32 -20.33
CA GLY A 131 -1.05 11.88 -20.50
C GLY A 131 -0.31 11.11 -19.39
N VAL A 132 -0.97 10.12 -18.83
CA VAL A 132 -0.40 9.16 -17.87
C VAL A 132 -0.64 7.76 -18.43
N GLN A 133 0.43 7.11 -18.86
CA GLN A 133 0.37 5.76 -19.41
C GLN A 133 0.77 4.73 -18.38
N SER A 134 -0.09 3.77 -18.11
CA SER A 134 0.24 2.58 -17.33
C SER A 134 1.17 1.67 -18.14
N LEU A 135 2.34 1.33 -17.60
CA LEU A 135 3.27 0.43 -18.29
C LEU A 135 2.79 -1.03 -18.25
N ALA A 136 2.04 -1.40 -17.23
CA ALA A 136 1.51 -2.75 -17.07
C ALA A 136 0.37 -3.06 -18.07
N THR A 137 -0.53 -2.08 -18.33
CA THR A 137 -1.73 -2.31 -19.15
C THR A 137 -1.66 -1.62 -20.50
N GLY A 138 -0.73 -0.68 -20.70
CA GLY A 138 -0.67 0.19 -21.87
C GLY A 138 -1.77 1.26 -21.94
N ALA A 139 -2.69 1.28 -20.98
CA ALA A 139 -3.79 2.25 -20.92
C ALA A 139 -3.26 3.66 -20.72
N VAL A 140 -3.84 4.63 -21.43
CA VAL A 140 -3.50 6.05 -21.33
C VAL A 140 -4.67 6.81 -20.73
N PHE A 141 -4.39 7.56 -19.68
CA PHE A 141 -5.33 8.41 -18.97
C PHE A 141 -4.96 9.86 -19.21
N THR A 142 -5.94 10.76 -19.27
CA THR A 142 -5.72 12.18 -19.50
C THR A 142 -6.14 12.98 -18.27
N LEU A 143 -5.23 13.83 -17.80
CA LEU A 143 -5.45 14.80 -16.73
C LEU A 143 -5.49 16.21 -17.32
N ASN A 144 -6.56 16.98 -17.05
CA ASN A 144 -6.68 18.36 -17.50
C ASN A 144 -6.09 19.31 -16.45
N VAL A 145 -5.04 20.03 -16.80
CA VAL A 145 -4.37 21.01 -15.92
C VAL A 145 -4.57 22.44 -16.39
N ARG A 146 -5.51 22.69 -17.31
CA ARG A 146 -5.86 24.05 -17.76
C ARG A 146 -6.27 24.94 -16.59
N GLY A 147 -5.73 26.15 -16.55
CA GLY A 147 -6.05 27.14 -15.53
C GLY A 147 -5.39 26.91 -14.17
N ARG A 148 -4.70 25.80 -13.95
CA ARG A 148 -3.79 25.68 -12.82
C ARG A 148 -2.53 26.48 -13.12
N ARG A 149 -2.13 27.33 -12.19
CA ARG A 149 -0.77 27.87 -12.20
C ARG A 149 0.16 26.70 -11.83
N LEU A 150 0.80 26.12 -12.83
CA LEU A 150 1.89 25.16 -12.63
C LEU A 150 3.16 25.87 -12.13
N THR A 151 2.99 26.89 -11.27
CA THR A 151 4.10 27.74 -10.83
C THR A 151 4.00 27.94 -9.32
N SER A 152 5.02 27.52 -8.60
CA SER A 152 5.25 27.97 -7.23
C SER A 152 5.36 29.51 -7.19
N PRO A 153 4.87 30.21 -6.12
CA PRO A 153 5.10 31.63 -5.95
C PRO A 153 6.61 31.90 -5.92
N GLY A 154 7.10 32.66 -6.92
CA GLY A 154 8.54 32.96 -7.10
C GLY A 154 9.16 32.36 -8.36
N TYR A 155 8.44 31.57 -9.12
CA TYR A 155 8.91 31.01 -10.38
C TYR A 155 8.88 32.06 -11.50
N ASN A 156 10.03 32.28 -12.14
CA ASN A 156 10.17 33.15 -13.29
C ASN A 156 9.74 32.37 -14.54
N PRO A 157 8.78 32.84 -15.37
CA PRO A 157 8.29 32.14 -16.52
C PRO A 157 9.30 32.18 -17.69
N MET A 158 10.41 31.49 -17.56
CA MET A 158 11.26 31.18 -18.72
C MET A 158 10.75 29.90 -19.37
N PRO A 159 10.67 29.83 -20.72
CA PRO A 159 10.25 28.62 -21.41
C PRO A 159 11.38 27.59 -21.37
N GLN A 160 11.53 26.95 -20.24
CA GLN A 160 12.27 25.69 -20.15
C GLN A 160 11.29 24.57 -20.45
N PRO A 161 11.68 23.49 -21.15
CA PRO A 161 10.87 22.30 -21.20
C PRO A 161 10.77 21.76 -19.79
N PHE A 162 9.60 21.96 -19.16
CA PHE A 162 9.30 21.40 -17.86
C PHE A 162 9.47 19.88 -17.94
N SER A 163 10.11 19.29 -16.94
CA SER A 163 10.06 17.84 -16.80
C SER A 163 8.60 17.41 -16.72
N PRO A 164 8.19 16.33 -17.39
CA PRO A 164 6.84 15.82 -17.26
C PRO A 164 6.55 15.54 -15.76
N PRO A 165 5.27 15.67 -15.34
CA PRO A 165 4.87 15.23 -14.02
C PRO A 165 5.32 13.80 -13.75
N SER A 166 5.38 13.41 -12.50
CA SER A 166 5.71 12.04 -12.10
C SER A 166 4.53 11.39 -11.37
N VAL A 167 4.45 10.06 -11.43
CA VAL A 167 3.54 9.31 -10.55
C VAL A 167 4.37 8.77 -9.39
N SER A 168 3.93 9.05 -8.15
CA SER A 168 4.63 8.63 -6.94
C SER A 168 4.57 7.11 -6.75
N THR A 169 5.32 6.59 -5.79
CA THR A 169 5.02 5.28 -5.20
C THR A 169 3.66 5.30 -4.51
N ILE A 170 3.20 4.15 -4.03
CA ILE A 170 1.88 4.00 -3.41
C ILE A 170 1.80 4.85 -2.14
N ASN A 171 0.79 5.71 -2.05
CA ASN A 171 0.53 6.55 -0.89
C ASN A 171 -0.57 6.00 0.01
N THR A 172 -1.46 5.18 -0.56
CA THR A 172 -2.59 4.64 0.16
C THR A 172 -2.94 3.26 -0.38
N ILE A 173 -3.29 2.35 0.52
CA ILE A 173 -3.79 1.02 0.21
C ILE A 173 -5.00 0.71 1.09
N TYR A 174 -6.06 0.20 0.49
CA TYR A 174 -7.28 -0.20 1.18
C TYR A 174 -7.71 -1.60 0.74
N PRO A 175 -7.94 -2.53 1.68
CA PRO A 175 -8.67 -3.74 1.39
C PRO A 175 -10.14 -3.41 1.11
N ILE A 176 -10.67 -3.85 -0.03
CA ILE A 176 -12.06 -3.65 -0.42
C ILE A 176 -12.74 -5.00 -0.56
N LYS A 177 -13.77 -5.23 0.26
CA LYS A 177 -14.59 -6.42 0.15
C LYS A 177 -15.38 -6.38 -1.15
N GLN A 178 -15.29 -7.44 -1.94
CA GLN A 178 -16.01 -7.51 -3.19
C GLN A 178 -17.52 -7.75 -2.94
N PRO A 179 -18.40 -7.07 -3.70
CA PRO A 179 -19.82 -7.27 -3.57
C PRO A 179 -20.22 -8.74 -3.82
N TYR A 180 -21.11 -9.24 -2.98
CA TYR A 180 -21.66 -10.61 -3.10
C TYR A 180 -20.62 -11.73 -2.98
N SER A 181 -19.43 -11.42 -2.44
CA SER A 181 -18.36 -12.38 -2.20
C SER A 181 -17.79 -12.24 -0.80
N ASN A 182 -16.93 -13.18 -0.39
CA ASN A 182 -16.21 -13.10 0.88
C ASN A 182 -14.76 -12.71 0.72
N TYR A 183 -14.27 -12.47 -0.50
CA TYR A 183 -12.88 -12.11 -0.73
C TYR A 183 -12.69 -10.59 -0.85
N TYR A 184 -11.42 -10.18 -0.73
CA TYR A 184 -10.98 -8.80 -0.78
C TYR A 184 -10.08 -8.54 -1.98
N THR A 185 -10.16 -7.34 -2.54
CA THR A 185 -9.19 -6.77 -3.45
C THR A 185 -8.43 -5.62 -2.76
N LEU A 186 -7.34 -5.17 -3.36
CA LEU A 186 -6.59 -4.03 -2.87
C LEU A 186 -6.82 -2.83 -3.79
N GLN A 187 -7.32 -1.74 -3.23
CA GLN A 187 -7.35 -0.44 -3.91
C GLN A 187 -6.13 0.36 -3.51
N LEU A 188 -5.36 0.78 -4.50
CA LEU A 188 -4.12 1.53 -4.33
C LEU A 188 -4.27 2.93 -4.92
N GLN A 189 -3.62 3.90 -4.30
CA GLN A 189 -3.57 5.27 -4.78
C GLN A 189 -2.14 5.76 -4.86
N GLN A 190 -1.82 6.44 -5.98
CA GLN A 190 -0.53 7.06 -6.26
C GLN A 190 -0.75 8.49 -6.70
N ARG A 191 -0.01 9.44 -6.15
CA ARG A 191 -0.14 10.85 -6.51
C ARG A 191 0.47 11.11 -7.88
N ILE A 192 -0.20 11.91 -8.69
CA ILE A 192 0.38 12.54 -9.88
C ILE A 192 0.93 13.88 -9.42
N ILE A 193 2.25 13.99 -9.43
CA ILE A 193 3.00 15.10 -8.86
C ILE A 193 3.52 15.98 -10.00
N GLY A 194 3.31 17.28 -9.90
CA GLY A 194 3.85 18.26 -10.80
C GLY A 194 5.34 18.54 -10.54
N GLU A 195 5.71 19.80 -10.32
CA GLU A 195 7.12 20.17 -10.14
C GLU A 195 7.72 19.79 -8.79
N VAL A 196 6.90 19.77 -7.74
CA VAL A 196 7.32 19.45 -6.36
C VAL A 196 6.31 18.52 -5.69
N ASN A 197 6.72 17.77 -4.69
CA ASN A 197 5.87 16.80 -3.98
C ASN A 197 4.56 17.37 -3.43
N ALA A 198 4.51 18.67 -3.15
CA ALA A 198 3.32 19.37 -2.68
C ALA A 198 2.35 19.74 -3.82
N ASP A 199 2.81 19.71 -5.07
CA ASP A 199 2.00 20.02 -6.26
C ASP A 199 1.29 18.75 -6.75
N ILE A 200 0.20 18.40 -6.09
CA ILE A 200 -0.59 17.22 -6.42
C ILE A 200 -1.60 17.59 -7.50
N LEU A 201 -1.40 17.10 -8.71
CA LEU A 201 -2.26 17.36 -9.87
C LEU A 201 -3.50 16.45 -9.89
N GLY A 202 -3.38 15.26 -9.35
CA GLY A 202 -4.42 14.24 -9.29
C GLY A 202 -3.90 12.95 -8.67
N MET A 203 -4.69 11.90 -8.74
CA MET A 203 -4.30 10.58 -8.25
C MET A 203 -4.61 9.50 -9.28
N MET A 204 -3.68 8.58 -9.46
CA MET A 204 -3.96 7.27 -10.05
C MET A 204 -4.58 6.38 -9.00
N GLN A 205 -5.71 5.80 -9.31
CA GLN A 205 -6.38 4.80 -8.51
C GLN A 205 -6.35 3.47 -9.26
N THR A 206 -5.84 2.44 -8.63
CA THR A 206 -5.76 1.09 -9.20
C THR A 206 -6.39 0.09 -8.25
N VAL A 207 -7.22 -0.80 -8.77
CA VAL A 207 -7.74 -1.95 -8.04
C VAL A 207 -7.03 -3.19 -8.55
N ILE A 208 -6.43 -3.95 -7.64
CA ILE A 208 -5.79 -5.23 -7.94
C ILE A 208 -6.50 -6.38 -7.22
N GLU A 209 -6.56 -7.49 -7.88
CA GLU A 209 -7.00 -8.78 -7.36
C GLU A 209 -5.82 -9.74 -7.34
N LEU A 210 -5.73 -10.55 -6.30
CA LEU A 210 -4.67 -11.55 -6.18
C LEU A 210 -5.27 -12.91 -6.55
N THR A 211 -4.92 -13.37 -7.74
CA THR A 211 -5.36 -14.69 -8.21
C THR A 211 -4.16 -15.61 -8.30
N GLN A 212 -4.19 -16.73 -7.58
CA GLN A 212 -3.09 -17.71 -7.56
C GLN A 212 -1.71 -17.09 -7.25
N LEU A 213 -1.66 -16.18 -6.28
CA LEU A 213 -0.46 -15.43 -5.86
C LEU A 213 0.07 -14.44 -6.92
N VAL A 214 -0.69 -14.14 -7.95
CA VAL A 214 -0.30 -13.19 -9.00
C VAL A 214 -1.23 -11.98 -8.93
N PRO A 215 -0.68 -10.75 -8.82
CA PRO A 215 -1.50 -9.54 -8.85
C PRO A 215 -2.02 -9.25 -10.26
N VAL A 216 -3.33 -9.07 -10.38
CA VAL A 216 -4.02 -8.72 -11.63
C VAL A 216 -4.69 -7.37 -11.48
N ILE A 217 -4.40 -6.44 -12.39
CA ILE A 217 -5.05 -5.14 -12.42
C ILE A 217 -6.48 -5.30 -12.94
N GLN A 218 -7.46 -5.05 -12.07
CA GLN A 218 -8.88 -5.12 -12.39
C GLN A 218 -9.39 -3.81 -13.00
N SER A 219 -8.96 -2.69 -12.47
CA SER A 219 -9.34 -1.38 -12.97
C SER A 219 -8.30 -0.32 -12.63
N GLN A 220 -8.23 0.70 -13.48
CA GLN A 220 -7.44 1.90 -13.26
C GLN A 220 -8.26 3.13 -13.61
N ALA A 221 -8.08 4.21 -12.87
CA ALA A 221 -8.74 5.49 -13.10
C ALA A 221 -7.85 6.65 -12.64
N ILE A 222 -8.06 7.83 -13.23
CA ILE A 222 -7.54 9.09 -12.69
C ILE A 222 -8.64 9.76 -11.86
N VAL A 223 -8.29 10.18 -10.66
CA VAL A 223 -9.08 11.10 -9.85
C VAL A 223 -8.44 12.48 -9.95
N GLN A 224 -9.17 13.41 -10.54
CA GLN A 224 -8.73 14.78 -10.70
C GLN A 224 -9.27 15.63 -9.55
N PHE A 225 -8.43 16.49 -8.99
CA PHE A 225 -8.86 17.51 -8.03
C PHE A 225 -9.26 18.79 -8.78
N SER A 226 -10.41 19.32 -8.45
CA SER A 226 -10.95 20.58 -8.98
C SER A 226 -10.31 21.81 -8.33
#